data_7d614565c3dad7d9abc76627969dda08
#
_entry.id   7d614565c3dad7d9abc76627969dda08
#
_cell.length_a   1.000
_cell.length_b   1.000
_cell.length_c   1.000
_cell.angle_alpha   90.00
_cell.angle_beta   90.00
_cell.angle_gamma   90.00
#
_symmetry.space_group_name_H-M   'P 1'
#
loop_
_entity.id
_entity.type
_entity.pdbx_description
1 polymer ?
#
loop_
_entity_poly.entity_id
_entity_poly.type
_entity_poly.pdbx_seq_one_letter_code
_entity_poly.pdbx_strand_id
1 'polypeptide(L)'
;SQLAVEVVASAKQTNQKRLLIAKREELDSTWKSVKELVGSGKLSGRKALLESIVKEADNSTNKGMILKPVGIDRGVLSKAGSSFKLGDDVEGLGGFILESADGSISLDYRFDSRLESCWNENIQNVSNILFE
;
A
#
# COMPACT_ATOMS: atom_id res chain seq x y z
N SER A 1 -26.24 -38.80 23.23
CA SER A 1 -25.29 -39.85 23.00
C SER A 1 -23.93 -39.29 22.61
N GLN A 2 -22.90 -40.06 22.76
CA GLN A 2 -21.54 -39.69 22.36
C GLN A 2 -21.46 -39.29 20.87
N LEU A 3 -22.12 -40.04 20.02
CA LEU A 3 -22.17 -39.76 18.57
C LEU A 3 -22.84 -38.41 18.27
N ALA A 4 -23.92 -38.09 18.96
CA ALA A 4 -24.60 -36.80 18.77
C ALA A 4 -23.70 -35.62 19.18
N VAL A 5 -22.97 -35.76 20.28
CA VAL A 5 -22.01 -34.74 20.72
C VAL A 5 -20.90 -34.54 19.69
N GLU A 6 -20.34 -35.62 19.16
CA GLU A 6 -19.29 -35.56 18.12
C GLU A 6 -19.77 -34.90 16.83
N VAL A 7 -21.00 -35.21 16.39
CA VAL A 7 -21.58 -34.58 15.19
C VAL A 7 -21.78 -33.08 15.39
N VAL A 8 -22.28 -32.64 16.54
CA VAL A 8 -22.46 -31.22 16.85
C VAL A 8 -21.12 -30.49 16.90
N ALA A 9 -20.10 -31.07 17.54
CA ALA A 9 -18.77 -30.49 17.62
C ALA A 9 -18.12 -30.35 16.23
N SER A 10 -18.25 -31.36 15.38
CA SER A 10 -17.76 -31.34 14.00
C SER A 10 -18.47 -30.25 13.17
N ALA A 11 -19.77 -30.11 13.30
CA ALA A 11 -20.55 -29.07 12.61
C ALA A 11 -20.11 -27.66 13.04
N LYS A 12 -19.87 -27.43 14.34
CA LYS A 12 -19.35 -26.16 14.86
C LYS A 12 -17.99 -25.83 14.27
N GLN A 13 -17.06 -26.78 14.23
CA GLN A 13 -15.73 -26.59 13.64
C GLN A 13 -15.81 -26.23 12.16
N THR A 14 -16.66 -26.92 11.39
CA THR A 14 -16.88 -26.66 9.98
C THR A 14 -17.44 -25.25 9.76
N ASN A 15 -18.40 -24.81 10.57
CA ASN A 15 -18.98 -23.48 10.49
C ASN A 15 -17.97 -22.39 10.86
N GLN A 16 -17.13 -22.62 11.87
CA GLN A 16 -16.05 -21.70 12.23
C GLN A 16 -15.04 -21.54 11.09
N LYS A 17 -14.66 -22.62 10.43
CA LYS A 17 -13.76 -22.58 9.27
C LYS A 17 -14.38 -21.79 8.11
N ARG A 18 -15.66 -22.02 7.80
CA ARG A 18 -16.39 -21.27 6.76
C ARG A 18 -16.44 -19.78 7.07
N LEU A 19 -16.68 -19.42 8.33
CA LEU A 19 -16.70 -18.03 8.76
C LEU A 19 -15.35 -17.37 8.61
N LEU A 20 -14.26 -18.04 8.99
CA LEU A 20 -12.90 -17.55 8.85
C LEU A 20 -12.51 -17.34 7.38
N ILE A 21 -12.89 -18.26 6.50
CA ILE A 21 -12.65 -18.15 5.06
C ILE A 21 -13.41 -16.96 4.49
N ALA A 22 -14.67 -16.79 4.85
CA ALA A 22 -15.50 -15.67 4.41
C ALA A 22 -14.93 -14.32 4.86
N LYS A 23 -14.45 -14.23 6.10
CA LYS A 23 -13.80 -13.02 6.63
C LYS A 23 -12.51 -12.71 5.87
N ARG A 24 -11.70 -13.72 5.55
CA ARG A 24 -10.47 -13.54 4.77
C ARG A 24 -10.78 -13.04 3.35
N GLU A 25 -11.76 -13.62 2.69
CA GLU A 25 -12.18 -13.20 1.35
C GLU A 25 -12.67 -11.76 1.35
N GLU A 26 -13.41 -11.34 2.37
CA GLU A 26 -13.89 -9.97 2.52
C GLU A 26 -12.72 -8.99 2.75
N LEU A 27 -11.76 -9.35 3.59
CA LEU A 27 -10.56 -8.55 3.82
C LEU A 27 -9.71 -8.44 2.55
N ASP A 28 -9.53 -9.52 1.81
CA ASP A 28 -8.77 -9.52 0.56
C ASP A 28 -9.46 -8.65 -0.50
N SER A 29 -10.78 -8.70 -0.59
CA SER A 29 -11.58 -7.86 -1.49
C SER A 29 -11.46 -6.38 -1.12
N THR A 30 -11.51 -6.06 0.17
CA THR A 30 -11.32 -4.69 0.67
C THR A 30 -9.93 -4.19 0.35
N TRP A 31 -8.91 -4.99 0.57
CA TRP A 31 -7.52 -4.66 0.25
C TRP A 31 -7.33 -4.35 -1.24
N LYS A 32 -7.92 -5.19 -2.09
CA LYS A 32 -7.90 -4.99 -3.54
C LYS A 32 -8.54 -3.66 -3.93
N SER A 33 -9.70 -3.33 -3.34
CA SER A 33 -10.40 -2.08 -3.59
C SER A 33 -9.59 -0.86 -3.15
N VAL A 34 -8.92 -0.94 -2.00
CA VAL A 34 -8.03 0.11 -1.49
C VAL A 34 -6.87 0.34 -2.46
N LYS A 35 -6.23 -0.74 -2.93
CA LYS A 35 -5.12 -0.63 -3.90
C LYS A 35 -5.57 0.00 -5.21
N GLU A 36 -6.73 -0.38 -5.72
CA GLU A 36 -7.29 0.20 -6.94
C GLU A 36 -7.57 1.69 -6.78
N LEU A 37 -8.12 2.11 -5.65
CA LEU A 37 -8.38 3.52 -5.36
C LEU A 37 -7.09 4.33 -5.31
N VAL A 38 -6.08 3.86 -4.61
CA VAL A 38 -4.77 4.52 -4.53
C VAL A 38 -4.11 4.59 -5.90
N GLY A 39 -4.13 3.49 -6.65
CA GLY A 39 -3.52 3.41 -7.99
C GLY A 39 -4.24 4.21 -9.07
N SER A 40 -5.51 4.58 -8.86
CA SER A 40 -6.29 5.34 -9.85
C SER A 40 -5.96 6.83 -9.92
N GLY A 41 -5.22 7.35 -8.96
CA GLY A 41 -4.90 8.78 -8.87
C GLY A 41 -6.06 9.67 -8.42
N LYS A 42 -7.20 9.08 -8.08
CA LYS A 42 -8.42 9.81 -7.66
C LYS A 42 -8.48 10.05 -6.15
N LEU A 43 -7.50 9.57 -5.40
CA LEU A 43 -7.48 9.70 -3.96
C LEU A 43 -7.32 11.17 -3.56
N SER A 44 -8.19 11.65 -2.67
CA SER A 44 -8.12 13.01 -2.12
C SER A 44 -6.84 13.19 -1.30
N GLY A 45 -6.18 14.34 -1.46
CA GLY A 45 -4.95 14.65 -0.74
C GLY A 45 -3.68 14.00 -1.31
N ARG A 46 -3.77 13.30 -2.44
CA ARG A 46 -2.64 12.63 -3.08
C ARG A 46 -1.49 13.59 -3.40
N LYS A 47 -1.81 14.75 -3.97
CA LYS A 47 -0.82 15.78 -4.32
C LYS A 47 -0.07 16.27 -3.08
N ALA A 48 -0.79 16.58 -2.00
CA ALA A 48 -0.20 17.02 -0.73
C ALA A 48 0.70 15.94 -0.12
N LEU A 49 0.29 14.68 -0.21
CA LEU A 49 1.08 13.54 0.27
C LEU A 49 2.38 13.40 -0.54
N LEU A 50 2.31 13.51 -1.86
CA LEU A 50 3.48 13.47 -2.74
C LEU A 50 4.46 14.59 -2.42
N GLU A 51 3.98 15.81 -2.26
CA GLU A 51 4.80 16.96 -1.90
C GLU A 51 5.48 16.76 -0.55
N SER A 52 4.77 16.22 0.43
CA SER A 52 5.29 15.89 1.75
C SER A 52 6.40 14.83 1.69
N ILE A 53 6.22 13.78 0.91
CA ILE A 53 7.21 12.70 0.74
C ILE A 53 8.47 13.23 0.03
N VAL A 54 8.30 14.05 -0.99
CA VAL A 54 9.43 14.67 -1.71
C VAL A 54 10.24 15.57 -0.76
N LYS A 55 9.56 16.34 0.06
CA LYS A 55 10.21 17.21 1.06
C LYS A 55 11.01 16.40 2.09
N GLU A 56 10.44 15.30 2.56
CA GLU A 56 11.12 14.37 3.46
C GLU A 56 12.37 13.78 2.79
N ALA A 57 12.24 13.36 1.53
CA ALA A 57 13.35 12.82 0.76
C ALA A 57 14.45 13.85 0.50
N ASP A 58 14.08 15.08 0.19
CA ASP A 58 15.02 16.17 -0.03
C ASP A 58 15.84 16.50 1.23
N ASN A 59 15.21 16.41 2.40
CA ASN A 59 15.88 16.63 3.69
C ASN A 59 16.79 15.45 4.09
N SER A 60 16.49 14.25 3.63
CA SER A 60 17.16 13.02 4.08
C SER A 60 18.24 12.51 3.12
N THR A 61 18.33 13.04 1.90
CA THR A 61 19.21 12.54 0.85
C THR A 61 20.10 13.62 0.28
N ASN A 62 21.18 13.19 -0.37
CA ASN A 62 22.09 14.07 -1.10
C ASN A 62 21.46 14.54 -2.41
N LYS A 63 21.78 15.77 -2.79
CA LYS A 63 21.41 16.31 -4.10
C LYS A 63 22.10 15.52 -5.22
N GLY A 64 21.45 15.43 -6.37
CA GLY A 64 21.99 14.71 -7.52
C GLY A 64 21.49 13.27 -7.69
N MET A 65 20.60 12.84 -6.81
CA MET A 65 19.92 11.55 -7.01
C MET A 65 18.89 11.65 -8.13
N ILE A 66 18.63 10.53 -8.77
CA ILE A 66 17.64 10.42 -9.85
C ILE A 66 16.29 10.02 -9.24
N LEU A 67 15.26 10.83 -9.50
CA LEU A 67 13.90 10.54 -9.08
C LEU A 67 13.18 9.81 -10.22
N LYS A 68 12.79 8.55 -9.95
CA LYS A 68 12.03 7.73 -10.89
C LYS A 68 10.57 7.68 -10.44
N PRO A 69 9.65 8.43 -11.08
CA PRO A 69 8.26 8.50 -10.64
C PRO A 69 7.45 7.31 -11.13
N VAL A 70 6.39 6.98 -10.39
CA VAL A 70 5.31 6.17 -10.94
C VAL A 70 4.58 7.03 -11.98
N GLY A 71 4.23 6.45 -13.12
CA GLY A 71 3.74 7.19 -14.29
C GLY A 71 2.59 8.15 -14.01
N ILE A 72 1.60 7.75 -13.19
CA ILE A 72 0.45 8.60 -12.85
C ILE A 72 0.83 9.84 -12.02
N ASP A 73 1.98 9.81 -11.34
CA ASP A 73 2.45 10.90 -10.48
C ASP A 73 3.55 11.73 -11.12
N ARG A 74 3.97 11.40 -12.34
CA ARG A 74 5.06 12.08 -13.04
C ARG A 74 4.84 13.60 -13.15
N GLY A 75 3.62 14.02 -13.48
CA GLY A 75 3.29 15.44 -13.62
C GLY A 75 3.46 16.23 -12.33
N VAL A 76 3.01 15.67 -11.21
CA VAL A 76 3.14 16.31 -9.89
C VAL A 76 4.59 16.27 -9.42
N LEU A 77 5.25 15.13 -9.57
CA LEU A 77 6.63 14.92 -9.11
C LEU A 77 7.65 15.73 -9.92
N SER A 78 7.40 15.98 -11.20
CA SER A 78 8.27 16.82 -12.02
C SER A 78 8.34 18.27 -11.49
N LYS A 79 7.29 18.74 -10.86
CA LYS A 79 7.22 20.08 -10.24
C LYS A 79 7.74 20.08 -8.81
N ALA A 80 7.29 19.11 -7.99
CA ALA A 80 7.64 19.02 -6.59
C ALA A 80 9.09 18.56 -6.35
N GLY A 81 9.57 17.66 -7.21
CA GLY A 81 10.91 17.08 -7.13
C GLY A 81 11.97 17.80 -7.94
N SER A 82 11.87 19.12 -8.11
CA SER A 82 12.77 19.90 -8.96
C SER A 82 14.24 19.89 -8.50
N SER A 83 14.51 19.53 -7.24
CA SER A 83 15.88 19.34 -6.73
C SER A 83 16.53 18.05 -7.15
N PHE A 84 15.75 17.11 -7.72
CA PHE A 84 16.24 15.82 -8.21
C PHE A 84 16.18 15.77 -9.73
N LYS A 85 17.07 14.97 -10.32
CA LYS A 85 17.00 14.67 -11.75
C LYS A 85 15.88 13.66 -12.00
N LEU A 86 14.98 13.98 -12.94
CA LEU A 86 13.86 13.11 -13.28
C LEU A 86 14.35 11.95 -14.18
N GLY A 87 14.08 10.72 -13.76
CA GLY A 87 14.40 9.51 -14.50
C GLY A 87 13.20 8.88 -15.19
N ASP A 88 13.34 7.62 -15.57
CA ASP A 88 12.29 6.84 -16.21
C ASP A 88 11.15 6.52 -15.25
N ASP A 89 9.96 6.25 -15.79
CA ASP A 89 8.81 5.81 -15.01
C ASP A 89 9.04 4.42 -14.40
N VAL A 90 8.51 4.21 -13.21
CA VAL A 90 8.50 2.89 -12.54
C VAL A 90 7.07 2.44 -12.30
N GLU A 91 6.89 1.15 -12.11
CA GLU A 91 5.59 0.56 -11.78
C GLU A 91 5.26 0.75 -10.30
N GLY A 92 3.98 0.87 -9.99
CA GLY A 92 3.48 0.94 -8.62
C GLY A 92 2.15 1.68 -8.52
N LEU A 93 1.65 1.79 -7.30
CA LEU A 93 0.39 2.49 -7.00
C LEU A 93 0.56 4.01 -6.98
N GLY A 94 1.77 4.47 -6.84
CA GLY A 94 2.11 5.89 -6.82
C GLY A 94 3.41 6.14 -6.08
N GLY A 95 3.87 7.40 -6.10
CA GLY A 95 5.13 7.79 -5.49
C GLY A 95 6.30 7.70 -6.43
N PHE A 96 7.48 7.39 -5.89
CA PHE A 96 8.72 7.40 -6.66
C PHE A 96 9.80 6.54 -6.00
N ILE A 97 10.86 6.27 -6.77
CA ILE A 97 12.10 5.69 -6.27
C ILE A 97 13.21 6.72 -6.47
N LEU A 98 14.05 6.92 -5.46
CA LEU A 98 15.29 7.70 -5.59
C LEU A 98 16.46 6.73 -5.77
N GLU A 99 17.27 6.97 -6.77
CA GLU A 99 18.45 6.16 -7.08
C GLU A 99 19.66 7.06 -7.22
N SER A 100 20.80 6.64 -6.66
CA SER A 100 22.06 7.35 -6.86
C SER A 100 22.51 7.25 -8.32
N ALA A 101 23.32 8.20 -8.78
CA ALA A 101 23.79 8.25 -10.16
C ALA A 101 24.54 6.98 -10.59
N ASP A 102 25.24 6.32 -9.65
CA ASP A 102 25.97 5.07 -9.87
C ASP A 102 25.13 3.80 -9.63
N GLY A 103 23.87 3.96 -9.18
CA GLY A 103 22.99 2.85 -8.90
C GLY A 103 23.25 2.11 -7.58
N SER A 104 24.19 2.57 -6.76
CA SER A 104 24.59 1.88 -5.53
C SER A 104 23.58 2.03 -4.40
N ILE A 105 22.80 3.11 -4.40
CA ILE A 105 21.77 3.40 -3.40
C ILE A 105 20.44 3.55 -4.10
N SER A 106 19.41 2.85 -3.58
CA SER A 106 18.04 2.95 -4.05
C SER A 106 17.11 3.07 -2.86
N LEU A 107 16.31 4.13 -2.84
CA LEU A 107 15.33 4.40 -1.79
C LEU A 107 13.92 4.35 -2.38
N ASP A 108 13.10 3.46 -1.87
CA ASP A 108 11.73 3.25 -2.37
C ASP A 108 10.74 4.09 -1.57
N TYR A 109 10.20 5.13 -2.21
CA TYR A 109 9.16 6.01 -1.65
C TYR A 109 7.80 5.77 -2.32
N ARG A 110 7.60 4.61 -2.97
CA ARG A 110 6.31 4.29 -3.57
C ARG A 110 5.26 4.00 -2.50
N PHE A 111 4.02 4.26 -2.85
CA PHE A 111 2.88 4.05 -1.95
C PHE A 111 2.65 2.57 -1.62
N ASP A 112 3.08 1.65 -2.49
CA ASP A 112 2.94 0.21 -2.33
C ASP A 112 3.42 -0.27 -0.96
N SER A 113 4.66 0.06 -0.60
CA SER A 113 5.26 -0.35 0.67
C SER A 113 4.59 0.33 1.87
N ARG A 114 4.30 1.62 1.76
CA ARG A 114 3.64 2.38 2.83
C ARG A 114 2.21 1.92 3.06
N LEU A 115 1.49 1.64 1.96
CA LEU A 115 0.12 1.14 2.03
C LEU A 115 0.07 -0.25 2.65
N GLU A 116 0.98 -1.13 2.26
CA GLU A 116 1.09 -2.48 2.81
C GLU A 116 1.38 -2.43 4.32
N SER A 117 2.33 -1.62 4.74
CA SER A 117 2.65 -1.43 6.17
C SER A 117 1.43 -0.89 6.94
N CYS A 118 0.76 0.11 6.39
CA CYS A 118 -0.44 0.70 6.99
C CYS A 118 -1.56 -0.34 7.10
N TRP A 119 -1.78 -1.16 6.07
CA TRP A 119 -2.76 -2.23 6.08
C TRP A 119 -2.45 -3.26 7.17
N ASN A 120 -1.20 -3.73 7.23
CA ASN A 120 -0.78 -4.72 8.22
C ASN A 120 -0.92 -4.21 9.65
N GLU A 121 -0.61 -2.93 9.90
CA GLU A 121 -0.78 -2.30 11.22
C GLU A 121 -2.25 -2.13 11.60
N ASN A 122 -3.15 -1.98 10.64
CA ASN A 122 -4.56 -1.66 10.87
C ASN A 122 -5.53 -2.80 10.53
N ILE A 123 -5.03 -3.97 10.15
CA ILE A 123 -5.89 -5.07 9.69
C ILE A 123 -6.91 -5.49 10.75
N GLN A 124 -6.54 -5.46 12.03
CA GLN A 124 -7.48 -5.78 13.11
C GLN A 124 -8.61 -4.75 13.19
N ASN A 125 -8.30 -3.47 13.05
CA ASN A 125 -9.30 -2.40 13.04
C ASN A 125 -10.24 -2.52 11.83
N VAL A 126 -9.70 -2.84 10.65
CA VAL A 126 -10.50 -3.06 9.45
C VAL A 126 -11.43 -4.25 9.64
N SER A 127 -10.92 -5.36 10.20
CA SER A 127 -11.72 -6.53 10.51
C SER A 127 -12.86 -6.19 11.47
N ASN A 128 -12.59 -5.42 12.51
CA ASN A 128 -13.60 -4.98 13.46
C ASN A 128 -14.68 -4.13 12.79
N ILE A 129 -14.32 -3.21 11.93
CA ILE A 129 -15.27 -2.36 11.19
C ILE A 129 -16.17 -3.21 10.29
N LEU A 130 -15.63 -4.21 9.60
CA LEU A 130 -16.38 -5.04 8.67
C LEU A 130 -17.29 -6.05 9.36
N PHE A 131 -16.91 -6.56 10.54
CA PHE A 131 -17.57 -7.72 11.15
C PHE A 131 -18.17 -7.47 12.54
N GLU A 132 -18.09 -6.25 13.02
CA GLU A 132 -18.68 -5.86 14.33
C GLU A 132 -19.71 -4.67 14.21
#